data_3b666190371972438c8436f96967408e
#
_entry.id   3b666190371972438c8436f96967408e
#
_cell.length_a   1.000
_cell.length_b   1.000
_cell.length_c   1.000
_cell.angle_alpha   90.00
_cell.angle_beta   90.00
_cell.angle_gamma   90.00
#
_symmetry.space_group_name_H-M   'P 1'
#
loop_
_entity.id
_entity.type
_entity.pdbx_description
1 polymer ?
#
loop_
_entity_poly.entity_id
_entity_poly.type
_entity_poly.pdbx_seq_one_letter_code
_entity_poly.pdbx_strand_id
1 'polypeptide(L)'
;MIGEAFRGGIFHFLSDPKDGVTGCYEFFEDGLLVVENGRITQLGDAEPLVNELDISVRIHEYAGKIICPGFVDTHVHYPQLAIIASYGESLLDWLECYAFDEEKKFDDADYSLTTANHFLCLLYTSPSPRDIS
;
A
#
# COMPACT_ATOMS: atom_id res chain seq x y z
N MET A 1 10.24 18.58 16.61
CA MET A 1 10.27 18.37 15.13
C MET A 1 8.99 18.98 14.59
N ILE A 2 9.07 19.64 13.44
CA ILE A 2 7.90 20.27 12.82
C ILE A 2 7.00 19.14 12.31
N GLY A 3 5.70 19.17 12.66
CA GLY A 3 4.72 18.23 12.14
C GLY A 3 4.47 18.44 10.64
N GLU A 4 3.96 17.44 9.97
CA GLU A 4 3.51 17.51 8.58
C GLU A 4 2.02 17.16 8.52
N ALA A 5 1.27 17.81 7.66
CA ALA A 5 -0.14 17.53 7.44
C ALA A 5 -0.38 17.18 5.97
N PHE A 6 -1.32 16.28 5.71
CA PHE A 6 -1.65 15.76 4.39
C PHE A 6 -3.15 15.94 4.18
N ARG A 7 -3.56 16.73 3.17
CA ARG A 7 -4.95 17.03 2.86
C ARG A 7 -5.39 16.35 1.58
N GLY A 8 -6.55 15.70 1.60
CA GLY A 8 -7.16 15.02 0.45
C GLY A 8 -8.34 14.17 0.87
N GLY A 9 -8.84 13.33 -0.02
CA GLY A 9 -9.77 12.30 0.38
C GLY A 9 -9.07 11.32 1.33
N ILE A 10 -9.64 11.01 2.50
CA ILE A 10 -9.03 10.08 3.45
C ILE A 10 -9.98 8.92 3.71
N PHE A 11 -9.47 7.71 3.54
CA PHE A 11 -10.19 6.46 3.81
C PHE A 11 -9.42 5.62 4.82
N HIS A 12 -10.07 5.14 5.88
CA HIS A 12 -9.47 4.21 6.82
C HIS A 12 -10.49 3.30 7.49
N PHE A 13 -10.03 2.19 8.06
CA PHE A 13 -10.86 1.26 8.80
C PHE A 13 -10.83 1.58 10.30
N LEU A 14 -12.02 1.48 10.94
CA LEU A 14 -12.20 1.58 12.39
C LEU A 14 -12.20 0.20 13.07
N SER A 15 -12.62 -0.81 12.34
CA SER A 15 -12.68 -2.20 12.80
C SER A 15 -12.59 -3.17 11.61
N ASP A 16 -12.45 -4.45 11.92
CA ASP A 16 -12.49 -5.52 10.92
C ASP A 16 -13.84 -5.50 10.17
N PRO A 17 -13.84 -5.31 8.83
CA PRO A 17 -15.07 -5.37 8.04
C PRO A 17 -15.59 -6.80 8.03
N LYS A 18 -16.77 -7.01 8.62
CA LYS A 18 -17.47 -8.28 8.63
C LYS A 18 -18.79 -8.13 7.87
N ASP A 19 -19.30 -9.24 7.32
CA ASP A 19 -20.57 -9.25 6.61
C ASP A 19 -21.69 -8.64 7.47
N GLY A 20 -22.39 -7.66 6.90
CA GLY A 20 -23.50 -6.96 7.54
C GLY A 20 -23.12 -5.92 8.60
N VAL A 21 -21.84 -5.68 8.87
CA VAL A 21 -21.39 -4.60 9.78
C VAL A 21 -21.30 -3.30 9.00
N THR A 22 -22.03 -2.28 9.47
CA THR A 22 -21.95 -0.90 9.00
C THR A 22 -21.05 -0.09 9.95
N GLY A 23 -20.37 0.96 9.43
CA GLY A 23 -19.53 1.84 10.28
C GLY A 23 -18.18 1.25 10.65
N CYS A 24 -17.68 0.25 9.91
CA CYS A 24 -16.34 -0.30 10.09
C CYS A 24 -15.24 0.54 9.41
N TYR A 25 -15.60 1.56 8.67
CA TYR A 25 -14.68 2.50 8.02
C TYR A 25 -15.20 3.92 8.10
N GLU A 26 -14.30 4.88 7.90
CA GLU A 26 -14.61 6.29 7.69
C GLU A 26 -14.02 6.76 6.36
N PHE A 27 -14.71 7.71 5.75
CA PHE A 27 -14.25 8.41 4.56
C PHE A 27 -14.52 9.90 4.68
N PHE A 28 -13.46 10.70 4.60
CA PHE A 28 -13.51 12.14 4.56
C PHE A 28 -13.24 12.59 3.14
N GLU A 29 -14.18 13.27 2.48
CA GLU A 29 -14.00 13.78 1.10
C GLU A 29 -12.89 14.83 1.03
N ASP A 30 -12.79 15.68 2.04
CA ASP A 30 -11.75 16.68 2.26
C ASP A 30 -11.24 16.48 3.69
N GLY A 31 -10.36 15.53 3.86
CA GLY A 31 -9.78 15.16 5.15
C GLY A 31 -8.40 15.78 5.35
N LEU A 32 -7.99 15.88 6.61
CA LEU A 32 -6.65 16.24 7.04
C LEU A 32 -6.09 15.15 7.96
N LEU A 33 -4.88 14.71 7.65
CA LEU A 33 -4.10 13.78 8.46
C LEU A 33 -2.84 14.50 8.94
N VAL A 34 -2.64 14.61 10.24
CA VAL A 34 -1.48 15.26 10.85
C VAL A 34 -0.53 14.21 11.40
N VAL A 35 0.76 14.34 11.04
CA VAL A 35 1.81 13.43 11.47
C VAL A 35 2.87 14.18 12.25
N GLU A 36 3.13 13.73 13.47
CA GLU A 36 4.19 14.25 14.34
C GLU A 36 5.04 13.08 14.84
N ASN A 37 6.34 13.22 14.74
CA ASN A 37 7.30 12.18 15.18
C ASN A 37 7.02 10.79 14.57
N GLY A 38 6.54 10.74 13.32
CA GLY A 38 6.21 9.50 12.62
C GLY A 38 4.91 8.84 13.07
N ARG A 39 4.06 9.55 13.82
CA ARG A 39 2.75 9.08 14.30
C ARG A 39 1.65 10.01 13.83
N ILE A 40 0.51 9.44 13.48
CA ILE A 40 -0.72 10.21 13.24
C ILE A 40 -1.20 10.74 14.59
N THR A 41 -1.33 12.06 14.70
CA THR A 41 -1.80 12.76 15.92
C THR A 41 -3.22 13.29 15.76
N GLN A 42 -3.63 13.62 14.53
CA GLN A 42 -4.98 14.09 14.22
C GLN A 42 -5.43 13.53 12.87
N LEU A 43 -6.73 13.24 12.76
CA LEU A 43 -7.39 12.79 11.54
C LEU A 43 -8.86 13.22 11.58
N GLY A 44 -9.36 13.83 10.51
CA GLY A 44 -10.75 14.27 10.42
C GLY A 44 -11.00 15.17 9.24
N ASP A 45 -12.15 15.85 9.23
CA ASP A 45 -12.46 16.90 8.23
C ASP A 45 -11.41 18.01 8.25
N ALA A 46 -11.00 18.45 7.07
CA ALA A 46 -9.89 19.39 6.93
C ALA A 46 -10.20 20.77 7.49
N GLU A 47 -11.41 21.30 7.29
CA GLU A 47 -11.76 22.66 7.67
C GLU A 47 -11.54 22.96 9.17
N PRO A 48 -12.05 22.19 10.13
CA PRO A 48 -11.79 22.44 11.53
C PRO A 48 -10.31 22.24 11.91
N LEU A 49 -9.68 21.18 11.40
CA LEU A 49 -8.31 20.83 11.77
C LEU A 49 -7.28 21.84 11.25
N VAL A 50 -7.45 22.37 10.04
CA VAL A 50 -6.56 23.41 9.46
C VAL A 50 -6.57 24.67 10.35
N ASN A 51 -7.71 25.03 10.91
CA ASN A 51 -7.83 26.22 11.76
C ASN A 51 -7.12 26.05 13.13
N GLU A 52 -6.90 24.82 13.55
CA GLU A 52 -6.22 24.48 14.82
C GLU A 52 -4.71 24.22 14.65
N LEU A 53 -4.24 24.07 13.39
CA LEU A 53 -2.83 23.78 13.11
C LEU A 53 -1.93 24.97 13.49
N ASP A 54 -0.75 24.65 14.05
CA ASP A 54 0.32 25.62 14.15
C ASP A 54 0.79 26.07 12.76
N ILE A 55 1.04 27.38 12.60
CA ILE A 55 1.46 27.99 11.33
C ILE A 55 2.77 27.39 10.76
N SER A 56 3.55 26.72 11.58
CA SER A 56 4.79 26.06 11.17
C SER A 56 4.57 24.69 10.54
N VAL A 57 3.35 24.11 10.66
CA VAL A 57 3.04 22.80 10.06
C VAL A 57 2.85 22.94 8.57
N ARG A 58 3.62 22.16 7.80
CA ARG A 58 3.50 22.13 6.35
C ARG A 58 2.32 21.26 5.93
N ILE A 59 1.42 21.81 5.12
CA ILE A 59 0.31 21.05 4.51
C ILE A 59 0.70 20.62 3.10
N HIS A 60 0.60 19.31 2.83
CA HIS A 60 0.75 18.70 1.51
C HIS A 60 -0.64 18.46 0.91
N GLU A 61 -0.92 19.07 -0.25
CA GLU A 61 -2.22 19.00 -0.90
C GLU A 61 -2.29 17.83 -1.90
N TYR A 62 -3.28 16.98 -1.73
CA TYR A 62 -3.57 15.83 -2.58
C TYR A 62 -4.99 15.88 -3.16
N ALA A 63 -5.35 17.03 -3.71
CA ALA A 63 -6.68 17.23 -4.31
C ALA A 63 -7.02 16.16 -5.35
N GLY A 64 -8.21 15.56 -5.23
CA GLY A 64 -8.69 14.51 -6.13
C GLY A 64 -7.99 13.14 -5.96
N LYS A 65 -7.16 12.98 -4.92
CA LYS A 65 -6.53 11.70 -4.57
C LYS A 65 -7.09 11.18 -3.24
N ILE A 66 -6.90 9.88 -3.01
CA ILE A 66 -7.29 9.22 -1.76
C ILE A 66 -6.02 8.84 -0.99
N ILE A 67 -5.96 9.26 0.26
CA ILE A 67 -4.96 8.83 1.23
C ILE A 67 -5.59 7.66 2.01
N CYS A 68 -4.91 6.53 2.03
CA CYS A 68 -5.38 5.34 2.76
C CYS A 68 -4.20 4.59 3.39
N PRO A 69 -4.43 3.68 4.35
CA PRO A 69 -3.41 2.77 4.83
C PRO A 69 -2.79 1.98 3.68
N GLY A 70 -1.49 1.67 3.79
CA GLY A 70 -0.82 0.81 2.83
C GLY A 70 -1.46 -0.57 2.75
N PHE A 71 -1.45 -1.16 1.57
CA PHE A 71 -1.98 -2.50 1.37
C PHE A 71 -1.09 -3.53 2.07
N VAL A 72 -1.73 -4.58 2.61
CA VAL A 72 -1.05 -5.75 3.19
C VAL A 72 -1.41 -6.95 2.33
N ASP A 73 -0.42 -7.47 1.60
CA ASP A 73 -0.59 -8.70 0.86
C ASP A 73 -0.26 -9.89 1.77
N THR A 74 -1.28 -10.66 2.12
CA THR A 74 -1.16 -11.81 3.02
C THR A 74 -0.94 -13.12 2.29
N HIS A 75 -0.94 -13.12 0.96
CA HIS A 75 -0.77 -14.32 0.14
C HIS A 75 0.01 -14.01 -1.15
N VAL A 76 1.31 -14.18 -1.10
CA VAL A 76 2.20 -13.89 -2.22
C VAL A 76 3.19 -15.03 -2.45
N HIS A 77 3.46 -15.32 -3.72
CA HIS A 77 4.44 -16.32 -4.17
C HIS A 77 5.50 -15.63 -5.05
N TYR A 78 6.42 -14.88 -4.45
CA TYR A 78 7.45 -14.19 -5.21
C TYR A 78 8.37 -15.09 -6.05
N PRO A 79 8.59 -16.39 -5.70
CA PRO A 79 9.31 -17.32 -6.58
C PRO A 79 8.65 -17.51 -7.95
N GLN A 80 7.37 -17.23 -8.07
CA GLN A 80 6.61 -17.38 -9.30
C GLN A 80 6.60 -16.10 -10.17
N LEU A 81 7.42 -15.10 -9.82
CA LEU A 81 7.46 -13.81 -10.53
C LEU A 81 7.77 -13.98 -12.02
N ALA A 82 8.68 -14.87 -12.38
CA ALA A 82 9.09 -15.08 -13.78
C ALA A 82 8.03 -15.77 -14.64
N ILE A 83 7.01 -16.36 -14.02
CA ILE A 83 5.94 -17.09 -14.72
C ILE A 83 4.57 -16.40 -14.62
N ILE A 84 4.56 -15.12 -14.24
CA ILE A 84 3.33 -14.31 -14.23
C ILE A 84 2.65 -14.37 -15.60
N ALA A 85 1.33 -14.61 -15.60
CA ALA A 85 0.49 -14.72 -16.81
C ALA A 85 0.82 -15.90 -17.73
N SER A 86 1.60 -16.89 -17.30
CA SER A 86 1.75 -18.15 -18.04
C SER A 86 0.41 -18.88 -18.09
N TYR A 87 0.05 -19.37 -19.27
CA TYR A 87 -1.22 -20.05 -19.50
C TYR A 87 -1.16 -21.51 -19.06
N GLY A 88 -2.22 -21.98 -18.39
CA GLY A 88 -2.43 -23.39 -18.06
C GLY A 88 -3.91 -23.77 -18.26
N GLU A 89 -4.18 -24.96 -18.77
CA GLU A 89 -5.55 -25.46 -18.93
C GLU A 89 -6.17 -25.82 -17.57
N SER A 90 -5.33 -26.29 -16.64
CA SER A 90 -5.71 -26.56 -15.26
C SER A 90 -4.62 -26.09 -14.30
N LEU A 91 -4.94 -26.01 -13.01
CA LEU A 91 -3.96 -25.67 -11.98
C LEU A 91 -2.81 -26.70 -11.93
N LEU A 92 -3.11 -27.98 -12.04
CA LEU A 92 -2.09 -29.04 -11.99
C LEU A 92 -1.14 -28.95 -13.19
N ASP A 93 -1.66 -28.77 -14.39
CA ASP A 93 -0.84 -28.59 -15.59
C ASP A 93 0.05 -27.35 -15.44
N TRP A 94 -0.49 -26.24 -14.94
CA TRP A 94 0.28 -25.02 -14.72
C TRP A 94 1.41 -25.22 -13.70
N LEU A 95 1.14 -25.93 -12.60
CA LEU A 95 2.15 -26.25 -11.58
C LEU A 95 3.28 -27.12 -12.17
N GLU A 96 2.93 -28.17 -12.95
CA GLU A 96 3.91 -29.07 -13.55
C GLU A 96 4.71 -28.41 -14.69
N CYS A 97 4.05 -27.59 -15.53
CA CYS A 97 4.71 -26.97 -16.67
C CYS A 97 5.58 -25.77 -16.31
N TYR A 98 5.27 -25.07 -15.23
CA TYR A 98 5.94 -23.80 -14.92
C TYR A 98 6.41 -23.71 -13.47
N ALA A 99 5.51 -23.89 -12.48
CA ALA A 99 5.79 -23.51 -11.11
C ALA A 99 6.89 -24.34 -10.47
N PHE A 100 6.84 -25.67 -10.60
CA PHE A 100 7.82 -26.55 -9.98
C PHE A 100 9.23 -26.37 -10.53
N ASP A 101 9.37 -26.12 -11.83
CA ASP A 101 10.68 -25.90 -12.43
C ASP A 101 11.23 -24.51 -12.10
N GLU A 102 10.36 -23.51 -11.98
CA GLU A 102 10.76 -22.17 -11.56
C GLU A 102 11.18 -22.16 -10.08
N GLU A 103 10.40 -22.77 -9.21
CA GLU A 103 10.69 -22.82 -7.78
C GLU A 103 11.98 -23.60 -7.44
N LYS A 104 12.33 -24.65 -8.22
CA LYS A 104 13.61 -25.36 -8.07
C LYS A 104 14.85 -24.47 -8.26
N LYS A 105 14.74 -23.40 -9.04
CA LYS A 105 15.85 -22.44 -9.24
C LYS A 105 16.22 -21.71 -7.96
N PHE A 106 15.32 -21.69 -6.97
CA PHE A 106 15.55 -21.01 -5.68
C PHE A 106 16.47 -21.79 -4.72
N ASP A 107 16.95 -22.98 -5.11
CA ASP A 107 18.08 -23.64 -4.47
C ASP A 107 19.40 -22.84 -4.71
N ASP A 108 19.44 -22.00 -5.75
CA ASP A 108 20.50 -21.05 -6.00
C ASP A 108 20.24 -19.73 -5.23
N ALA A 109 21.15 -19.42 -4.30
CA ALA A 109 21.03 -18.24 -3.43
C ALA A 109 21.11 -16.92 -4.19
N ASP A 110 21.90 -16.85 -5.27
CA ASP A 110 22.06 -15.63 -6.07
C ASP A 110 20.81 -15.39 -6.92
N TYR A 111 20.20 -16.46 -7.46
CA TYR A 111 18.92 -16.39 -8.15
C TYR A 111 17.80 -15.93 -7.21
N SER A 112 17.71 -16.54 -6.01
CA SER A 112 16.76 -16.17 -4.98
C SER A 112 16.86 -14.70 -4.60
N LEU A 113 18.07 -14.20 -4.33
CA LEU A 113 18.30 -12.81 -3.95
C LEU A 113 17.94 -11.85 -5.09
N THR A 114 18.31 -12.20 -6.32
CA THR A 114 18.01 -11.37 -7.50
C THR A 114 16.51 -11.25 -7.71
N THR A 115 15.78 -12.37 -7.64
CA THR A 115 14.33 -12.38 -7.81
C THR A 115 13.61 -11.65 -6.67
N ALA A 116 14.06 -11.81 -5.42
CA ALA A 116 13.50 -11.09 -4.28
C ALA A 116 13.68 -9.57 -4.44
N ASN A 117 14.86 -9.12 -4.85
CA ASN A 117 15.13 -7.70 -5.10
C ASN A 117 14.26 -7.16 -6.24
N HIS A 118 14.07 -7.93 -7.31
CA HIS A 118 13.19 -7.55 -8.42
C HIS A 118 11.73 -7.43 -7.95
N PHE A 119 11.23 -8.41 -7.20
CA PHE A 119 9.89 -8.38 -6.62
C PHE A 119 9.66 -7.15 -5.74
N LEU A 120 10.59 -6.86 -4.82
CA LEU A 120 10.52 -5.69 -3.96
C LEU A 120 10.58 -4.38 -4.78
N CYS A 121 11.40 -4.34 -5.83
CA CYS A 121 11.45 -3.21 -6.74
C CYS A 121 10.09 -2.95 -7.41
N LEU A 122 9.42 -3.99 -7.90
CA LEU A 122 8.09 -3.87 -8.50
C LEU A 122 7.04 -3.35 -7.51
N LEU A 123 7.09 -3.79 -6.26
CA LEU A 123 6.21 -3.27 -5.20
C LEU A 123 6.49 -1.80 -4.87
N TYR A 124 7.76 -1.40 -4.88
CA TYR A 124 8.18 -0.02 -4.61
C TYR A 124 7.91 0.94 -5.75
N THR A 125 7.99 0.46 -6.99
CA THR A 125 7.79 1.26 -8.21
C THR A 125 6.34 1.25 -8.71
N SER A 126 5.46 0.48 -8.11
CA SER A 126 4.02 0.72 -8.26
C SER A 126 3.75 2.18 -7.94
N PRO A 127 2.96 2.91 -8.76
CA PRO A 127 2.84 4.36 -8.65
C PRO A 127 2.48 4.76 -7.22
N SER A 128 3.52 5.07 -6.46
CA SER A 128 3.43 5.59 -5.11
C SER A 128 3.43 7.10 -5.21
N PRO A 129 2.67 7.83 -4.38
CA PRO A 129 2.75 9.28 -4.30
C PRO A 129 4.17 9.84 -4.07
N ARG A 130 5.14 8.99 -3.69
CA ARG A 130 6.55 9.38 -3.55
C ARG A 130 7.25 9.65 -4.87
N ASP A 131 6.76 9.07 -5.97
CA ASP A 131 7.44 9.14 -7.28
C ASP A 131 6.93 10.29 -8.14
N ILE A 132 6.13 11.19 -7.58
CA ILE A 132 5.54 12.35 -8.25
C ILE A 132 6.18 13.67 -7.73
N SER A 133 7.40 13.59 -7.24
CA SER A 133 8.17 14.79 -6.84
C SER A 133 9.22 15.15 -7.87
#